data_223b8313397fdd15183f260046d2c3e9
#
_entry.id   223b8313397fdd15183f260046d2c3e9
#
_cell.length_a   1.000
_cell.length_b   1.000
_cell.length_c   1.000
_cell.angle_alpha   90.00
_cell.angle_beta   90.00
_cell.angle_gamma   90.00
#
_symmetry.space_group_name_H-M   'P 1'
#
loop_
_entity.id
_entity.type
_entity.pdbx_description
1 polymer ?
#
loop_
_entity_poly.entity_id
_entity_poly.type
_entity_poly.pdbx_seq_one_letter_code
_entity_poly.pdbx_strand_id
1 'polypeptide(L)'
;MVKAIENGYEDKILISFDTFWSVMRCKHEYTDTDPEIATRMPIDFLIAKNEFNLSTFVDCTAPDMGRQPKVMKAVSEKSGINIVAATGFFCQSMGIPYHWRRQSVDEISEFFIEDIEQGIINTGIKCGIIKVSSGQDDVEYKPTTELYKGRHIGEHEQKVFIAAAKAQKKTGIPITTHIDPEDWRIPNSNIGLEQLELLQENGGLPKKIIIGHTFFSSENQLLELLENGCYVQCDNIGTKWRGLDDNYAINLMVKAIEKGYEDKILISFDTFWSVMRGKHEYTETDPEIATRMPIDFLNKKYFQEMMKKGISKELIQKITCKNPINLLSITR
;
A
#
# COMPACT_ATOMS: atom_id res chain seq x y z
N MET A 1 -4.87 15.32 -6.25
CA MET A 1 -5.81 14.79 -5.23
C MET A 1 -6.72 15.88 -4.67
N VAL A 2 -6.22 17.01 -4.14
CA VAL A 2 -7.06 18.12 -3.62
C VAL A 2 -8.15 18.53 -4.62
N LYS A 3 -7.82 18.70 -5.91
CA LYS A 3 -8.81 19.02 -6.96
C LYS A 3 -9.88 17.94 -7.19
N ALA A 4 -9.58 16.67 -6.95
CA ALA A 4 -10.56 15.60 -7.10
C ALA A 4 -11.60 15.66 -5.96
N ILE A 5 -11.16 15.94 -4.75
CA ILE A 5 -12.03 16.10 -3.57
C ILE A 5 -12.86 17.40 -3.69
N GLU A 6 -12.24 18.50 -4.15
CA GLU A 6 -12.92 19.79 -4.38
C GLU A 6 -13.98 19.72 -5.50
N ASN A 7 -13.86 18.77 -6.43
CA ASN A 7 -14.79 18.59 -7.55
C ASN A 7 -15.92 17.58 -7.26
N GLY A 8 -16.11 17.14 -6.02
CA GLY A 8 -17.23 16.26 -5.63
C GLY A 8 -17.13 14.83 -6.15
N TYR A 9 -15.92 14.32 -6.40
CA TYR A 9 -15.72 12.92 -6.70
C TYR A 9 -15.87 12.09 -5.43
N GLU A 10 -17.12 11.83 -5.05
CA GLU A 10 -17.50 10.98 -3.91
C GLU A 10 -17.37 9.48 -4.20
N ASP A 11 -16.69 9.12 -5.28
CA ASP A 11 -16.59 7.77 -5.80
C ASP A 11 -15.45 6.99 -5.12
N LYS A 12 -15.45 5.67 -5.30
CA LYS A 12 -14.55 4.75 -4.62
C LYS A 12 -13.07 5.05 -4.84
N ILE A 13 -12.32 5.08 -3.76
CA ILE A 13 -10.86 5.18 -3.76
C ILE A 13 -10.30 3.82 -3.37
N LEU A 14 -9.55 3.21 -4.28
CA LEU A 14 -8.84 1.97 -4.03
C LEU A 14 -7.38 2.28 -3.73
N ILE A 15 -6.92 1.91 -2.54
CA ILE A 15 -5.51 1.96 -2.19
C ILE A 15 -4.93 0.60 -2.57
N SER A 16 -4.11 0.57 -3.62
CA SER A 16 -3.40 -0.63 -4.04
C SER A 16 -1.95 -0.57 -3.59
N PHE A 17 -1.34 -1.74 -3.42
CA PHE A 17 0.09 -1.88 -3.23
C PHE A 17 0.74 -2.38 -4.54
N ASP A 18 1.90 -1.85 -4.84
CA ASP A 18 2.93 -2.43 -5.70
C ASP A 18 2.53 -2.84 -7.13
N THR A 19 1.80 -2.00 -7.83
CA THR A 19 1.31 -2.28 -9.19
C THR A 19 2.43 -2.61 -10.20
N PHE A 20 3.67 -2.18 -9.95
CA PHE A 20 4.83 -2.35 -10.85
C PHE A 20 5.98 -3.21 -10.28
N TRP A 21 5.73 -4.04 -9.30
CA TRP A 21 6.75 -4.83 -8.59
C TRP A 21 7.60 -5.78 -9.44
N SER A 22 7.26 -6.00 -10.68
CA SER A 22 7.98 -6.94 -11.57
C SER A 22 9.43 -6.58 -11.85
N VAL A 23 9.81 -5.30 -11.72
CA VAL A 23 11.16 -4.85 -12.10
C VAL A 23 12.23 -5.44 -11.19
N MET A 24 11.91 -5.76 -9.95
CA MET A 24 12.91 -6.24 -8.98
C MET A 24 13.28 -7.71 -9.12
N ARG A 25 12.34 -8.57 -9.50
CA ARG A 25 12.61 -10.00 -9.71
C ARG A 25 13.01 -10.35 -11.12
N CYS A 26 12.79 -9.46 -12.07
CA CYS A 26 12.94 -9.74 -13.47
C CYS A 26 14.10 -8.96 -14.07
N LYS A 27 14.96 -9.66 -14.77
CA LYS A 27 16.04 -9.09 -15.60
C LYS A 27 15.51 -8.34 -16.84
N HIS A 28 14.27 -7.81 -16.78
CA HIS A 28 13.66 -7.09 -17.89
C HIS A 28 13.50 -5.62 -17.56
N GLU A 29 14.13 -4.80 -18.37
CA GLU A 29 13.87 -3.38 -18.44
C GLU A 29 12.45 -3.17 -19.02
N TYR A 30 11.47 -2.87 -18.18
CA TYR A 30 10.23 -2.31 -18.67
C TYR A 30 10.51 -0.87 -19.10
N THR A 31 10.44 -0.64 -20.37
CA THR A 31 10.56 0.70 -20.93
C THR A 31 9.20 1.40 -20.90
N ASP A 32 9.18 2.73 -20.92
CA ASP A 32 7.98 3.57 -21.06
C ASP A 32 7.10 3.18 -22.26
N THR A 33 7.56 2.24 -23.07
CA THR A 33 6.99 1.80 -24.34
C THR A 33 6.48 0.38 -24.30
N ASP A 34 6.35 -0.28 -23.12
CA ASP A 34 5.73 -1.59 -23.06
C ASP A 34 4.28 -1.49 -23.58
N PRO A 35 3.98 -2.04 -24.80
CA PRO A 35 2.69 -1.83 -25.44
C PRO A 35 1.56 -2.50 -24.65
N GLU A 36 1.87 -3.52 -23.86
CA GLU A 36 0.88 -4.27 -23.10
C GLU A 36 0.39 -3.47 -21.90
N ILE A 37 1.29 -2.90 -21.11
CA ILE A 37 0.94 -2.01 -19.99
C ILE A 37 0.24 -0.77 -20.51
N ALA A 38 0.78 -0.13 -21.55
CA ALA A 38 0.21 1.10 -22.10
C ALA A 38 -1.18 0.91 -22.75
N THR A 39 -1.56 -0.31 -23.08
CA THR A 39 -2.82 -0.61 -23.78
C THR A 39 -3.85 -1.30 -22.89
N ARG A 40 -3.47 -2.29 -22.11
CA ARG A 40 -4.42 -3.11 -21.32
C ARG A 40 -4.80 -2.46 -19.98
N MET A 41 -3.83 -1.90 -19.27
CA MET A 41 -4.08 -1.27 -17.98
C MET A 41 -5.12 -0.14 -18.05
N PRO A 42 -5.07 0.79 -19.05
CA PRO A 42 -6.14 1.77 -19.23
C PRO A 42 -7.52 1.16 -19.49
N ILE A 43 -7.58 0.02 -20.20
CA ILE A 43 -8.85 -0.66 -20.48
C ILE A 43 -9.44 -1.22 -19.18
N ASP A 44 -8.65 -1.91 -18.36
CA ASP A 44 -9.12 -2.46 -17.09
C ASP A 44 -9.55 -1.36 -16.11
N PHE A 45 -8.84 -0.25 -16.07
CA PHE A 45 -9.26 0.91 -15.28
C PHE A 45 -10.52 1.58 -15.82
N LEU A 46 -10.69 1.64 -17.14
CA LEU A 46 -11.91 2.16 -17.75
C LEU A 46 -13.12 1.27 -17.42
N ILE A 47 -12.94 -0.05 -17.44
CA ILE A 47 -13.96 -1.00 -16.99
C ILE A 47 -14.28 -0.76 -15.51
N ALA A 48 -13.27 -0.68 -14.66
CA ALA A 48 -13.46 -0.42 -13.23
C ALA A 48 -14.19 0.89 -12.95
N LYS A 49 -13.88 1.95 -13.71
CA LYS A 49 -14.57 3.24 -13.65
C LYS A 49 -16.04 3.12 -14.02
N ASN A 50 -16.34 2.49 -15.16
CA ASN A 50 -17.69 2.45 -15.71
C ASN A 50 -18.60 1.45 -14.98
N GLU A 51 -18.07 0.30 -14.57
CA GLU A 51 -18.86 -0.75 -13.93
C GLU A 51 -18.93 -0.60 -12.41
N PHE A 52 -17.92 0.01 -11.78
CA PHE A 52 -17.73 0.00 -10.30
C PHE A 52 -17.55 1.37 -9.69
N ASN A 53 -17.62 2.46 -10.48
CA ASN A 53 -17.39 3.84 -10.04
C ASN A 53 -16.01 4.02 -9.36
N LEU A 54 -14.96 3.36 -9.86
CA LEU A 54 -13.61 3.62 -9.40
C LEU A 54 -13.16 4.99 -9.90
N SER A 55 -12.87 5.91 -9.01
CA SER A 55 -12.43 7.27 -9.36
C SER A 55 -10.95 7.53 -9.10
N THR A 56 -10.40 6.85 -8.11
CA THR A 56 -9.01 7.07 -7.68
C THR A 56 -8.35 5.74 -7.34
N PHE A 57 -7.14 5.58 -7.82
CA PHE A 57 -6.26 4.44 -7.57
C PHE A 57 -4.99 4.94 -6.90
N VAL A 58 -4.60 4.35 -5.77
CA VAL A 58 -3.34 4.68 -5.09
C VAL A 58 -2.32 3.61 -5.43
N ASP A 59 -1.31 3.99 -6.20
CA ASP A 59 -0.21 3.12 -6.57
C ASP A 59 0.94 3.30 -5.58
N CYS A 60 1.14 2.29 -4.75
CA CYS A 60 2.17 2.29 -3.71
C CYS A 60 3.52 1.76 -4.17
N THR A 61 3.74 1.61 -5.48
CA THR A 61 5.04 1.21 -6.03
C THR A 61 6.09 2.27 -5.68
N ALA A 62 7.03 1.90 -4.82
CA ALA A 62 8.13 2.77 -4.42
C ALA A 62 9.19 2.90 -5.55
N PRO A 63 10.06 3.91 -5.52
CA PRO A 63 11.11 4.11 -6.52
C PRO A 63 11.98 2.88 -6.78
N ASP A 64 12.37 2.17 -5.71
CA ASP A 64 13.19 0.96 -5.76
C ASP A 64 12.44 -0.29 -6.23
N MET A 65 11.12 -0.20 -6.35
CA MET A 65 10.27 -1.26 -6.88
C MET A 65 9.91 -1.09 -8.36
N GLY A 66 10.47 -0.08 -9.02
CA GLY A 66 10.23 0.17 -10.44
C GLY A 66 9.04 1.09 -10.73
N ARG A 67 8.78 2.05 -9.86
CA ARG A 67 7.79 3.12 -10.08
C ARG A 67 7.93 3.75 -11.47
N GLN A 68 6.83 3.81 -12.23
CA GLN A 68 6.77 4.31 -13.61
C GLN A 68 5.85 5.53 -13.75
N PRO A 69 6.27 6.74 -13.35
CA PRO A 69 5.39 7.90 -13.27
C PRO A 69 4.77 8.31 -14.61
N LYS A 70 5.52 8.17 -15.72
CA LYS A 70 5.01 8.49 -17.06
C LYS A 70 3.94 7.52 -17.51
N VAL A 71 4.06 6.22 -17.18
CA VAL A 71 3.05 5.21 -17.45
C VAL A 71 1.81 5.48 -16.61
N MET A 72 1.97 5.75 -15.30
CA MET A 72 0.86 6.14 -14.42
C MET A 72 0.08 7.34 -14.99
N LYS A 73 0.79 8.36 -15.48
CA LYS A 73 0.17 9.53 -16.12
C LYS A 73 -0.61 9.14 -17.37
N ALA A 74 -0.01 8.36 -18.27
CA ALA A 74 -0.65 7.92 -19.50
C ALA A 74 -1.91 7.06 -19.23
N VAL A 75 -1.85 6.17 -18.23
CA VAL A 75 -2.99 5.36 -17.80
C VAL A 75 -4.09 6.23 -17.22
N SER A 76 -3.74 7.20 -16.35
CA SER A 76 -4.69 8.15 -15.76
C SER A 76 -5.40 8.99 -16.84
N GLU A 77 -4.65 9.54 -17.79
CA GLU A 77 -5.20 10.34 -18.87
C GLU A 77 -6.14 9.54 -19.79
N LYS A 78 -5.79 8.29 -20.11
CA LYS A 78 -6.59 7.43 -20.98
C LYS A 78 -7.84 6.87 -20.30
N SER A 79 -7.76 6.51 -19.03
CA SER A 79 -8.89 5.95 -18.27
C SER A 79 -9.77 7.00 -17.60
N GLY A 80 -9.24 8.20 -17.37
CA GLY A 80 -9.88 9.24 -16.58
C GLY A 80 -10.01 8.88 -15.10
N ILE A 81 -9.18 7.95 -14.59
CA ILE A 81 -9.04 7.64 -13.17
C ILE A 81 -7.85 8.43 -12.60
N ASN A 82 -8.02 8.99 -11.40
CA ASN A 82 -6.91 9.63 -10.71
C ASN A 82 -5.94 8.56 -10.20
N ILE A 83 -4.64 8.72 -10.45
CA ILE A 83 -3.61 7.85 -9.89
C ILE A 83 -2.75 8.65 -8.92
N VAL A 84 -2.65 8.18 -7.69
CA VAL A 84 -1.79 8.74 -6.64
C VAL A 84 -0.50 7.94 -6.62
N ALA A 85 0.62 8.60 -6.91
CA ALA A 85 1.94 7.98 -6.88
C ALA A 85 2.55 8.02 -5.47
N ALA A 86 3.39 7.03 -5.15
CA ALA A 86 4.12 6.94 -3.90
C ALA A 86 5.59 7.38 -4.05
N THR A 87 6.14 7.91 -2.96
CA THR A 87 7.58 7.95 -2.68
C THR A 87 7.88 6.98 -1.53
N GLY A 88 9.13 6.80 -1.16
CA GLY A 88 9.53 5.88 -0.10
C GLY A 88 10.47 4.79 -0.60
N PHE A 89 10.66 3.75 0.22
CA PHE A 89 11.44 2.56 -0.15
C PHE A 89 10.81 1.29 0.41
N PHE A 90 11.06 0.17 -0.29
CA PHE A 90 10.62 -1.15 0.11
C PHE A 90 11.56 -1.76 1.18
N CYS A 91 11.40 -3.06 1.49
CA CYS A 91 12.22 -3.71 2.50
C CYS A 91 13.68 -3.88 2.04
N GLN A 92 14.59 -3.93 3.01
CA GLN A 92 16.03 -3.97 2.74
C GLN A 92 16.49 -5.26 2.05
N SER A 93 15.81 -6.37 2.28
CA SER A 93 16.11 -7.67 1.65
C SER A 93 15.89 -7.65 0.15
N MET A 94 14.95 -6.82 -0.33
CA MET A 94 14.53 -6.80 -1.72
C MET A 94 14.98 -5.57 -2.49
N GLY A 95 15.26 -4.44 -1.84
CA GLY A 95 15.42 -3.28 -2.67
C GLY A 95 16.17 -2.08 -2.19
N ILE A 96 16.12 -1.62 -0.96
CA ILE A 96 16.70 -0.28 -0.66
C ILE A 96 18.04 -0.12 -1.38
N PRO A 97 18.16 0.78 -2.39
CA PRO A 97 19.35 0.86 -3.23
C PRO A 97 20.60 1.13 -2.40
N TYR A 98 21.74 0.54 -2.77
CA TYR A 98 22.99 0.65 -2.02
C TYR A 98 23.37 2.08 -1.70
N HIS A 99 23.15 3.01 -2.62
CA HIS A 99 23.39 4.44 -2.41
C HIS A 99 22.60 4.93 -1.18
N TRP A 100 21.28 4.67 -1.11
CA TRP A 100 20.40 5.14 -0.05
C TRP A 100 20.67 4.48 1.30
N ARG A 101 21.19 3.25 1.33
CA ARG A 101 21.63 2.60 2.59
C ARG A 101 22.74 3.38 3.29
N ARG A 102 23.52 4.16 2.55
CA ARG A 102 24.65 4.95 3.06
C ARG A 102 24.28 6.38 3.41
N GLN A 103 23.12 6.87 2.96
CA GLN A 103 22.65 8.20 3.27
C GLN A 103 22.17 8.31 4.72
N SER A 104 22.21 9.54 5.25
CA SER A 104 21.59 9.88 6.54
C SER A 104 20.06 9.84 6.45
N VAL A 105 19.42 9.77 7.61
CA VAL A 105 17.96 9.89 7.71
C VAL A 105 17.47 11.20 7.09
N ASP A 106 18.21 12.30 7.27
CA ASP A 106 17.81 13.61 6.76
C ASP A 106 17.87 13.69 5.24
N GLU A 107 18.91 13.12 4.61
CA GLU A 107 19.01 13.04 3.15
C GLU A 107 17.88 12.16 2.54
N ILE A 108 17.55 11.04 3.18
CA ILE A 108 16.42 10.20 2.76
C ILE A 108 15.09 10.97 2.93
N SER A 109 14.91 11.67 4.04
CA SER A 109 13.72 12.49 4.28
C SER A 109 13.56 13.60 3.25
N GLU A 110 14.65 14.29 2.92
CA GLU A 110 14.62 15.35 1.91
C GLU A 110 14.24 14.82 0.53
N PHE A 111 14.77 13.66 0.12
CA PHE A 111 14.36 13.01 -1.12
C PHE A 111 12.83 12.74 -1.16
N PHE A 112 12.24 12.27 -0.06
CA PHE A 112 10.79 12.06 0.00
C PHE A 112 10.03 13.38 -0.09
N ILE A 113 10.51 14.41 0.59
CA ILE A 113 9.91 15.75 0.57
C ILE A 113 9.99 16.37 -0.84
N GLU A 114 11.11 16.23 -1.53
CA GLU A 114 11.27 16.70 -2.92
C GLU A 114 10.24 16.03 -3.85
N ASP A 115 10.09 14.72 -3.78
CA ASP A 115 9.09 13.97 -4.56
C ASP A 115 7.64 14.45 -4.29
N ILE A 116 7.36 14.91 -3.05
CA ILE A 116 6.05 15.38 -2.61
C ILE A 116 5.83 16.85 -3.01
N GLU A 117 6.79 17.73 -2.75
CA GLU A 117 6.62 19.18 -2.90
C GLU A 117 7.01 19.68 -4.29
N GLN A 118 8.10 19.16 -4.86
CA GLN A 118 8.61 19.54 -6.18
C GLN A 118 8.10 18.59 -7.27
N GLY A 119 7.97 17.32 -6.94
CA GLY A 119 7.57 16.25 -7.85
C GLY A 119 8.74 15.38 -8.28
N ILE A 120 8.41 14.19 -8.74
CA ILE A 120 9.35 13.20 -9.26
C ILE A 120 10.16 13.81 -10.40
N ILE A 121 11.49 13.65 -10.35
CA ILE A 121 12.43 14.27 -11.29
C ILE A 121 11.95 14.14 -12.74
N ASN A 122 11.96 15.24 -13.47
CA ASN A 122 11.61 15.35 -14.89
C ASN A 122 10.16 14.93 -15.26
N THR A 123 9.25 14.84 -14.31
CA THR A 123 7.87 14.44 -14.60
C THR A 123 6.83 15.49 -14.22
N GLY A 124 7.10 16.32 -13.22
CA GLY A 124 6.14 17.25 -12.60
C GLY A 124 5.04 16.56 -11.80
N ILE A 125 5.12 15.23 -11.60
CA ILE A 125 4.14 14.43 -10.85
C ILE A 125 4.55 14.43 -9.39
N LYS A 126 3.67 14.91 -8.52
CA LYS A 126 3.88 14.96 -7.06
C LYS A 126 3.32 13.70 -6.40
N CYS A 127 4.10 13.13 -5.49
CA CYS A 127 3.65 11.99 -4.70
C CYS A 127 2.58 12.40 -3.69
N GLY A 128 1.60 11.53 -3.48
CA GLY A 128 0.49 11.74 -2.53
C GLY A 128 0.51 10.80 -1.34
N ILE A 129 1.48 9.88 -1.27
CA ILE A 129 1.63 8.92 -0.19
C ILE A 129 3.11 8.52 -0.05
N ILE A 130 3.53 8.16 1.17
CA ILE A 130 4.87 7.62 1.43
C ILE A 130 4.72 6.13 1.70
N LYS A 131 5.45 5.27 0.95
CA LYS A 131 5.52 3.83 1.15
C LYS A 131 6.78 3.46 1.88
N VAL A 132 6.62 2.74 2.99
CA VAL A 132 7.73 2.13 3.74
C VAL A 132 7.43 0.66 3.99
N SER A 133 8.46 -0.13 4.22
CA SER A 133 8.30 -1.58 4.33
C SER A 133 9.27 -2.16 5.34
N SER A 134 8.84 -3.18 6.05
CA SER A 134 9.74 -4.09 6.75
C SER A 134 9.42 -5.53 6.36
N GLY A 135 10.41 -6.38 6.38
CA GLY A 135 10.23 -7.79 6.09
C GLY A 135 11.55 -8.55 6.17
N GLN A 136 11.52 -9.67 6.84
CA GLN A 136 12.66 -10.57 6.98
C GLN A 136 12.55 -11.73 6.00
N ASP A 137 12.71 -11.46 4.72
CA ASP A 137 12.90 -12.56 3.75
C ASP A 137 14.23 -13.29 3.95
N ASP A 138 15.14 -12.71 4.74
CA ASP A 138 16.46 -13.28 5.01
C ASP A 138 16.54 -13.76 6.46
N VAL A 139 16.28 -15.05 6.65
CA VAL A 139 16.33 -15.75 7.96
C VAL A 139 17.72 -15.65 8.61
N GLU A 140 18.75 -15.30 7.83
CA GLU A 140 20.12 -15.11 8.32
C GLU A 140 20.42 -13.67 8.74
N TYR A 141 19.52 -12.72 8.47
CA TYR A 141 19.75 -11.32 8.85
C TYR A 141 19.66 -11.15 10.37
N LYS A 142 20.81 -11.11 11.00
CA LYS A 142 20.92 -10.72 12.41
C LYS A 142 21.31 -9.24 12.46
N PRO A 143 20.49 -8.41 13.09
CA PRO A 143 20.85 -7.02 13.27
C PRO A 143 22.12 -6.88 14.10
N THR A 144 23.05 -6.08 13.61
CA THR A 144 24.37 -5.89 14.21
C THR A 144 24.54 -4.54 14.89
N THR A 145 23.51 -3.68 14.88
CA THR A 145 23.66 -2.30 15.31
C THR A 145 22.68 -1.87 16.42
N GLU A 146 23.02 -0.81 17.14
CA GLU A 146 22.18 -0.21 18.17
C GLU A 146 20.84 0.32 17.67
N LEU A 147 20.73 0.61 16.35
CA LEU A 147 19.47 1.06 15.74
C LEU A 147 18.39 -0.01 15.80
N TYR A 148 18.76 -1.27 15.84
CA TYR A 148 17.81 -2.35 15.90
C TYR A 148 17.05 -2.42 17.23
N LYS A 149 17.67 -2.13 18.35
CA LYS A 149 17.07 -2.01 19.69
C LYS A 149 16.02 -3.07 20.04
N GLY A 150 16.21 -4.30 19.56
CA GLY A 150 15.28 -5.40 19.80
C GLY A 150 14.00 -5.38 18.95
N ARG A 151 13.84 -4.44 18.00
CA ARG A 151 12.75 -4.43 17.03
C ARG A 151 13.01 -5.43 15.90
N HIS A 152 11.90 -5.97 15.33
CA HIS A 152 11.94 -6.84 14.15
C HIS A 152 11.95 -6.05 12.83
N ILE A 153 12.49 -4.85 12.85
CA ILE A 153 12.64 -3.94 11.71
C ILE A 153 14.12 -3.78 11.41
N GLY A 154 14.54 -4.07 10.19
CA GLY A 154 15.94 -4.00 9.78
C GLY A 154 16.56 -2.62 9.93
N GLU A 155 17.89 -2.55 10.09
CA GLU A 155 18.61 -1.28 10.30
C GLU A 155 18.32 -0.23 9.22
N HIS A 156 18.40 -0.63 7.94
CA HIS A 156 18.15 0.29 6.84
C HIS A 156 16.67 0.63 6.71
N GLU A 157 15.79 -0.29 7.06
CA GLU A 157 14.35 -0.06 7.13
C GLU A 157 14.03 0.97 8.21
N GLN A 158 14.60 0.83 9.42
CA GLN A 158 14.40 1.83 10.49
C GLN A 158 14.79 3.24 10.05
N LYS A 159 15.90 3.39 9.31
CA LYS A 159 16.29 4.70 8.74
C LYS A 159 15.21 5.25 7.81
N VAL A 160 14.62 4.40 6.98
CA VAL A 160 13.53 4.76 6.04
C VAL A 160 12.27 5.14 6.79
N PHE A 161 11.88 4.39 7.84
CA PHE A 161 10.73 4.73 8.69
C PHE A 161 10.92 6.08 9.38
N ILE A 162 12.08 6.33 9.96
CA ILE A 162 12.40 7.63 10.61
C ILE A 162 12.33 8.77 9.59
N ALA A 163 12.91 8.57 8.41
CA ALA A 163 12.86 9.55 7.33
C ALA A 163 11.43 9.84 6.86
N ALA A 164 10.59 8.80 6.74
CA ALA A 164 9.19 8.93 6.39
C ALA A 164 8.39 9.71 7.44
N ALA A 165 8.62 9.45 8.73
CA ALA A 165 7.98 10.20 9.81
C ALA A 165 8.33 11.68 9.75
N LYS A 166 9.61 12.03 9.52
CA LYS A 166 10.05 13.41 9.33
C LYS A 166 9.40 14.06 8.10
N ALA A 167 9.36 13.36 6.97
CA ALA A 167 8.72 13.84 5.76
C ALA A 167 7.21 14.04 5.96
N GLN A 168 6.52 13.10 6.61
CA GLN A 168 5.10 13.25 6.97
C GLN A 168 4.87 14.47 7.84
N LYS A 169 5.68 14.67 8.89
CA LYS A 169 5.58 15.82 9.79
C LYS A 169 5.69 17.15 9.04
N LYS A 170 6.54 17.22 8.00
CA LYS A 170 6.74 18.43 7.18
C LYS A 170 5.61 18.63 6.18
N THR A 171 5.16 17.57 5.52
CA THR A 171 4.27 17.66 4.35
C THR A 171 2.81 17.36 4.65
N GLY A 172 2.50 16.66 5.75
CA GLY A 172 1.15 16.19 6.08
C GLY A 172 0.66 15.00 5.24
N ILE A 173 1.51 14.43 4.38
CA ILE A 173 1.18 13.30 3.50
C ILE A 173 1.07 12.01 4.32
N PRO A 174 0.09 11.12 4.05
CA PRO A 174 -0.01 9.85 4.76
C PRO A 174 1.15 8.90 4.46
N ILE A 175 1.43 8.02 5.43
CA ILE A 175 2.37 6.91 5.29
C ILE A 175 1.57 5.61 5.19
N THR A 176 1.98 4.71 4.30
CA THR A 176 1.52 3.32 4.25
C THR A 176 2.68 2.38 4.44
N THR A 177 2.47 1.31 5.22
CA THR A 177 3.51 0.34 5.51
C THR A 177 3.25 -1.00 4.84
N HIS A 178 4.29 -1.81 4.72
CA HIS A 178 4.23 -3.22 4.37
C HIS A 178 4.84 -4.03 5.50
N ILE A 179 4.29 -5.20 5.75
CA ILE A 179 4.77 -6.21 6.68
C ILE A 179 4.77 -7.55 5.96
N ASP A 180 5.86 -8.29 5.98
CA ASP A 180 5.82 -9.66 5.47
C ASP A 180 4.80 -10.48 6.26
N PRO A 181 3.93 -11.26 5.62
CA PRO A 181 2.93 -12.07 6.31
C PRO A 181 3.47 -13.00 7.40
N GLU A 182 4.70 -13.50 7.25
CA GLU A 182 5.31 -14.36 8.27
C GLU A 182 5.71 -13.59 9.54
N ASP A 183 6.00 -12.29 9.43
CA ASP A 183 6.37 -11.44 10.57
C ASP A 183 5.20 -11.27 11.56
N TRP A 184 3.95 -11.37 11.11
CA TRP A 184 2.78 -11.39 11.99
C TRP A 184 2.73 -12.61 12.92
N ARG A 185 3.50 -13.66 12.60
CA ARG A 185 3.56 -14.92 13.36
C ARG A 185 4.71 -14.96 14.36
N ILE A 186 5.52 -13.92 14.46
CA ILE A 186 6.62 -13.84 15.43
C ILE A 186 6.03 -13.92 16.85
N PRO A 187 6.43 -14.89 17.66
CA PRO A 187 5.86 -15.08 19.00
C PRO A 187 6.08 -13.84 19.89
N ASN A 188 5.03 -13.45 20.60
CA ASN A 188 5.06 -12.31 21.54
C ASN A 188 5.44 -10.97 20.92
N SER A 189 5.26 -10.80 19.62
CA SER A 189 5.48 -9.55 18.90
C SER A 189 4.18 -9.06 18.26
N ASN A 190 4.07 -7.73 18.10
CA ASN A 190 3.15 -7.09 17.18
C ASN A 190 3.97 -6.19 16.28
N ILE A 191 4.42 -6.75 15.16
CA ILE A 191 5.29 -6.03 14.21
C ILE A 191 4.64 -4.75 13.68
N GLY A 192 3.32 -4.74 13.51
CA GLY A 192 2.60 -3.54 13.10
C GLY A 192 2.67 -2.45 14.17
N LEU A 193 2.61 -2.81 15.45
CA LEU A 193 2.79 -1.87 16.55
C LEU A 193 4.23 -1.36 16.63
N GLU A 194 5.22 -2.21 16.43
CA GLU A 194 6.63 -1.80 16.37
C GLU A 194 6.89 -0.76 15.26
N GLN A 195 6.26 -0.96 14.08
CA GLN A 195 6.32 0.01 12.99
C GLN A 195 5.64 1.34 13.38
N LEU A 196 4.45 1.26 13.97
CA LEU A 196 3.69 2.44 14.40
C LEU A 196 4.44 3.24 15.46
N GLU A 197 4.98 2.57 16.48
CA GLU A 197 5.78 3.20 17.54
C GLU A 197 7.01 3.90 16.98
N LEU A 198 7.76 3.23 16.08
CA LEU A 198 8.93 3.83 15.45
C LEU A 198 8.59 5.10 14.68
N LEU A 199 7.46 5.11 13.96
CA LEU A 199 6.97 6.30 13.27
C LEU A 199 6.57 7.41 14.26
N GLN A 200 5.83 7.06 15.33
CA GLN A 200 5.37 8.02 16.33
C GLN A 200 6.52 8.66 17.13
N GLU A 201 7.51 7.88 17.54
CA GLU A 201 8.72 8.35 18.22
C GLU A 201 9.46 9.44 17.41
N ASN A 202 9.31 9.41 16.08
CA ASN A 202 9.94 10.34 15.15
C ASN A 202 8.99 11.41 14.60
N GLY A 203 7.82 11.54 15.21
CA GLY A 203 6.85 12.62 14.93
C GLY A 203 5.79 12.25 13.89
N GLY A 204 5.66 10.98 13.53
CA GLY A 204 4.57 10.48 12.72
C GLY A 204 3.22 10.58 13.43
N LEU A 205 2.18 10.92 12.67
CA LEU A 205 0.82 11.10 13.17
C LEU A 205 -0.02 9.84 12.90
N PRO A 206 -0.45 9.07 13.92
CA PRO A 206 -1.19 7.82 13.72
C PRO A 206 -2.39 7.94 12.78
N LYS A 207 -3.16 9.02 12.93
CA LYS A 207 -4.33 9.31 12.06
C LYS A 207 -3.99 9.50 10.57
N LYS A 208 -2.72 9.47 10.20
CA LYS A 208 -2.19 9.56 8.83
C LYS A 208 -1.24 8.40 8.51
N ILE A 209 -1.29 7.32 9.30
CA ILE A 209 -0.49 6.11 9.11
C ILE A 209 -1.45 4.95 8.81
N ILE A 210 -1.11 4.18 7.79
CA ILE A 210 -1.76 2.92 7.40
C ILE A 210 -0.79 1.80 7.72
N ILE A 211 -1.17 0.87 8.57
CA ILE A 211 -0.46 -0.39 8.72
C ILE A 211 -1.04 -1.39 7.72
N GLY A 212 -0.21 -1.81 6.76
CA GLY A 212 -0.59 -2.72 5.70
C GLY A 212 -0.53 -4.20 6.12
N HIS A 213 -1.16 -5.07 5.33
CA HIS A 213 -1.21 -6.52 5.55
C HIS A 213 -1.73 -6.94 6.93
N THR A 214 -2.54 -6.09 7.58
CA THR A 214 -3.02 -6.33 8.95
C THR A 214 -3.95 -7.53 9.06
N PHE A 215 -4.47 -8.02 7.94
CA PHE A 215 -5.35 -9.19 7.96
C PHE A 215 -4.62 -10.53 7.98
N PHE A 216 -3.30 -10.51 8.05
CA PHE A 216 -2.49 -11.66 8.49
C PHE A 216 -2.31 -11.68 10.02
N SER A 217 -2.66 -10.61 10.73
CA SER A 217 -2.52 -10.50 12.18
C SER A 217 -3.58 -11.33 12.94
N SER A 218 -3.34 -11.53 14.22
CA SER A 218 -4.40 -11.97 15.14
C SER A 218 -5.38 -10.83 15.48
N GLU A 219 -6.55 -11.18 16.00
CA GLU A 219 -7.54 -10.19 16.47
C GLU A 219 -6.95 -9.21 17.50
N ASN A 220 -6.15 -9.72 18.45
CA ASN A 220 -5.52 -8.87 19.47
C ASN A 220 -4.53 -7.87 18.87
N GLN A 221 -3.66 -8.30 17.94
CA GLN A 221 -2.72 -7.41 17.27
C GLN A 221 -3.45 -6.33 16.46
N LEU A 222 -4.52 -6.70 15.75
CA LEU A 222 -5.34 -5.75 14.99
C LEU A 222 -5.99 -4.69 15.89
N LEU A 223 -6.62 -5.13 16.99
CA LEU A 223 -7.31 -4.21 17.92
C LEU A 223 -6.31 -3.27 18.59
N GLU A 224 -5.15 -3.76 18.98
CA GLU A 224 -4.09 -2.94 19.57
C GLU A 224 -3.63 -1.81 18.61
N LEU A 225 -3.51 -2.09 17.32
CA LEU A 225 -3.23 -1.06 16.32
C LEU A 225 -4.33 -0.01 16.23
N LEU A 226 -5.58 -0.44 16.19
CA LEU A 226 -6.74 0.44 16.11
C LEU A 226 -6.89 1.32 17.36
N GLU A 227 -6.60 0.79 18.56
CA GLU A 227 -6.55 1.53 19.82
C GLU A 227 -5.51 2.65 19.79
N ASN A 228 -4.39 2.43 19.09
CA ASN A 228 -3.35 3.45 18.87
C ASN A 228 -3.69 4.45 17.75
N GLY A 229 -4.86 4.36 17.13
CA GLY A 229 -5.47 5.38 16.27
C GLY A 229 -4.99 5.41 14.82
N CYS A 230 -4.19 4.42 14.37
CA CYS A 230 -3.80 4.29 12.98
C CYS A 230 -4.93 3.69 12.12
N TYR A 231 -4.74 3.70 10.79
CA TYR A 231 -5.55 2.93 9.86
C TYR A 231 -4.96 1.53 9.69
N VAL A 232 -5.84 0.56 9.50
CA VAL A 232 -5.49 -0.82 9.17
C VAL A 232 -5.99 -1.15 7.76
N GLN A 233 -5.25 -1.95 7.02
CA GLN A 233 -5.61 -2.26 5.65
C GLN A 233 -5.80 -3.75 5.42
N CYS A 234 -7.00 -4.11 4.94
CA CYS A 234 -7.31 -5.40 4.40
C CYS A 234 -6.90 -5.44 2.92
N ASP A 235 -5.91 -6.24 2.63
CA ASP A 235 -5.38 -6.41 1.29
C ASP A 235 -5.14 -7.88 0.97
N ASN A 236 -4.53 -8.17 -0.18
CA ASN A 236 -4.35 -9.53 -0.68
C ASN A 236 -5.67 -10.31 -0.83
N ILE A 237 -6.78 -9.61 -0.97
CA ILE A 237 -8.12 -10.15 -1.06
C ILE A 237 -8.22 -11.09 -2.26
N GLY A 238 -8.76 -12.30 -2.05
CA GLY A 238 -8.98 -13.30 -3.09
C GLY A 238 -7.75 -14.08 -3.53
N THR A 239 -6.56 -13.74 -3.04
CA THR A 239 -5.31 -14.33 -3.55
C THR A 239 -5.02 -15.73 -3.03
N LYS A 240 -5.61 -16.15 -1.92
CA LYS A 240 -5.27 -17.39 -1.19
C LYS A 240 -3.77 -17.57 -0.92
N TRP A 241 -3.02 -16.49 -1.07
CA TRP A 241 -1.59 -16.52 -0.93
C TRP A 241 -1.21 -16.79 0.53
N ARG A 242 -0.24 -17.69 0.75
CA ARG A 242 0.22 -18.10 2.08
C ARG A 242 -0.93 -18.55 3.02
N GLY A 243 -2.01 -19.12 2.45
CA GLY A 243 -3.15 -19.62 3.22
C GLY A 243 -4.08 -18.55 3.76
N LEU A 244 -4.02 -17.31 3.24
CA LEU A 244 -4.99 -16.27 3.59
C LEU A 244 -6.40 -16.72 3.20
N ASP A 245 -7.30 -16.66 4.16
CA ASP A 245 -8.72 -16.91 3.95
C ASP A 245 -9.51 -15.60 4.01
N ASP A 246 -10.17 -15.24 2.91
CA ASP A 246 -11.04 -14.06 2.84
C ASP A 246 -12.08 -14.04 3.97
N ASN A 247 -12.58 -15.21 4.39
CA ASN A 247 -13.52 -15.29 5.52
C ASN A 247 -12.87 -14.89 6.85
N TYR A 248 -11.62 -15.25 7.06
CA TYR A 248 -10.86 -14.82 8.23
C TYR A 248 -10.70 -13.29 8.23
N ALA A 249 -10.26 -12.73 7.11
CA ALA A 249 -10.10 -11.29 6.95
C ALA A 249 -11.42 -10.52 7.19
N ILE A 250 -12.54 -11.01 6.63
CA ILE A 250 -13.87 -10.41 6.86
C ILE A 250 -14.29 -10.53 8.32
N ASN A 251 -14.02 -11.66 8.99
CA ASN A 251 -14.34 -11.83 10.41
C ASN A 251 -13.54 -10.85 11.29
N LEU A 252 -12.25 -10.64 11.01
CA LEU A 252 -11.45 -9.61 11.70
C LEU A 252 -12.05 -8.20 11.50
N MET A 253 -12.50 -7.90 10.29
CA MET A 253 -13.15 -6.63 9.96
C MET A 253 -14.45 -6.46 10.76
N VAL A 254 -15.27 -7.51 10.84
CA VAL A 254 -16.49 -7.52 11.69
C VAL A 254 -16.13 -7.21 13.14
N LYS A 255 -15.08 -7.84 13.69
CA LYS A 255 -14.63 -7.58 15.06
C LYS A 255 -14.20 -6.13 15.27
N ALA A 256 -13.45 -5.56 14.32
CA ALA A 256 -13.08 -4.14 14.38
C ALA A 256 -14.31 -3.21 14.34
N ILE A 257 -15.30 -3.52 13.49
CA ILE A 257 -16.57 -2.76 13.40
C ILE A 257 -17.38 -2.88 14.69
N GLU A 258 -17.52 -4.08 15.27
CA GLU A 258 -18.21 -4.31 16.56
C GLU A 258 -17.59 -3.50 17.71
N LYS A 259 -16.31 -3.17 17.61
CA LYS A 259 -15.58 -2.32 18.56
C LYS A 259 -15.62 -0.82 18.24
N GLY A 260 -16.31 -0.42 17.16
CA GLY A 260 -16.46 0.99 16.77
C GLY A 260 -15.31 1.56 15.95
N TYR A 261 -14.47 0.71 15.31
CA TYR A 261 -13.32 1.15 14.52
C TYR A 261 -13.60 1.20 13.01
N GLU A 262 -14.85 1.22 12.58
CA GLU A 262 -15.19 1.25 11.15
C GLU A 262 -14.61 2.45 10.38
N ASP A 263 -14.25 3.54 11.07
CA ASP A 263 -13.61 4.73 10.50
C ASP A 263 -12.10 4.54 10.19
N LYS A 264 -11.52 3.41 10.61
CA LYS A 264 -10.09 3.13 10.53
C LYS A 264 -9.74 1.96 9.63
N ILE A 265 -10.73 1.37 8.97
CA ILE A 265 -10.55 0.22 8.08
C ILE A 265 -10.42 0.71 6.64
N LEU A 266 -9.45 0.14 5.92
CA LEU A 266 -9.26 0.30 4.48
C LEU A 266 -9.26 -1.07 3.80
N ILE A 267 -9.60 -1.09 2.52
CA ILE A 267 -9.59 -2.29 1.69
C ILE A 267 -8.77 -2.02 0.44
N SER A 268 -7.95 -3.00 0.04
CA SER A 268 -7.21 -2.96 -1.21
C SER A 268 -6.99 -4.36 -1.79
N PHE A 269 -6.46 -4.43 -3.00
CA PHE A 269 -6.17 -5.70 -3.65
C PHE A 269 -4.76 -6.20 -3.42
N ASP A 270 -3.81 -5.27 -3.28
CA ASP A 270 -2.41 -5.60 -3.46
C ASP A 270 -2.13 -6.24 -4.83
N THR A 271 -2.60 -5.56 -5.89
CA THR A 271 -2.56 -6.08 -7.24
C THR A 271 -1.20 -5.81 -7.89
N PHE A 272 -0.56 -6.87 -8.38
CA PHE A 272 0.69 -6.81 -9.13
C PHE A 272 0.40 -6.89 -10.62
N TRP A 273 0.28 -5.76 -11.30
CA TRP A 273 -0.08 -5.79 -12.72
C TRP A 273 1.00 -6.40 -13.60
N SER A 274 2.25 -6.03 -13.41
CA SER A 274 3.34 -6.40 -14.29
C SER A 274 3.95 -7.77 -14.00
N VAL A 275 3.99 -8.19 -12.74
CA VAL A 275 4.45 -9.54 -12.37
C VAL A 275 3.55 -10.62 -12.95
N MET A 276 2.26 -10.35 -12.99
CA MET A 276 1.27 -11.36 -13.38
C MET A 276 1.16 -11.55 -14.87
N ARG A 277 1.67 -10.62 -15.67
CA ARG A 277 1.64 -10.66 -17.14
C ARG A 277 3.01 -10.60 -17.79
N GLY A 278 4.06 -10.46 -17.02
CA GLY A 278 5.43 -10.58 -17.48
C GLY A 278 5.73 -12.00 -17.94
N LYS A 279 6.62 -12.15 -18.88
CA LYS A 279 7.03 -13.44 -19.48
C LYS A 279 7.81 -14.35 -18.51
N HIS A 280 7.64 -14.21 -17.21
CA HIS A 280 8.39 -14.96 -16.22
C HIS A 280 7.52 -15.96 -15.51
N GLU A 281 7.92 -17.21 -15.57
CA GLU A 281 7.55 -18.41 -14.79
C GLU A 281 6.07 -18.63 -14.47
N TYR A 282 5.25 -17.59 -14.58
CA TYR A 282 3.80 -17.66 -14.43
C TYR A 282 3.17 -17.65 -15.82
N THR A 283 2.65 -18.78 -16.22
CA THR A 283 1.88 -18.90 -17.45
C THR A 283 0.44 -18.44 -17.22
N GLU A 284 -0.28 -18.04 -18.26
CA GLU A 284 -1.72 -17.72 -18.17
C GLU A 284 -2.56 -18.88 -17.61
N THR A 285 -1.97 -20.07 -17.52
CA THR A 285 -2.56 -21.29 -16.98
C THR A 285 -2.23 -21.54 -15.51
N ASP A 286 -1.42 -20.67 -14.86
CA ASP A 286 -1.17 -20.81 -13.43
C ASP A 286 -2.45 -20.51 -12.65
N PRO A 287 -2.99 -21.48 -11.87
CA PRO A 287 -4.24 -21.29 -11.14
C PRO A 287 -4.20 -20.15 -10.12
N GLU A 288 -3.03 -19.86 -9.54
CA GLU A 288 -2.87 -18.72 -8.61
C GLU A 288 -2.98 -17.40 -9.33
N ILE A 289 -2.46 -17.31 -10.56
CA ILE A 289 -2.54 -16.09 -11.37
C ILE A 289 -3.93 -15.92 -11.97
N ALA A 290 -4.51 -16.99 -12.47
CA ALA A 290 -5.89 -16.98 -12.98
C ALA A 290 -6.91 -16.60 -11.88
N THR A 291 -6.56 -16.78 -10.62
CA THR A 291 -7.37 -16.37 -9.46
C THR A 291 -7.00 -15.00 -8.89
N ARG A 292 -5.85 -14.44 -9.26
CA ARG A 292 -5.45 -13.07 -8.91
C ARG A 292 -6.08 -12.09 -9.89
N MET A 293 -6.66 -11.31 -9.49
CA MET A 293 -7.89 -10.59 -9.47
C MET A 293 -7.99 -9.51 -10.51
N PRO A 294 -8.96 -9.56 -11.39
CA PRO A 294 -9.38 -8.33 -12.03
C PRO A 294 -9.82 -7.31 -10.98
N ILE A 295 -9.54 -6.03 -11.26
CA ILE A 295 -9.92 -4.85 -10.43
C ILE A 295 -11.39 -4.88 -9.98
N ASP A 296 -12.24 -5.63 -10.68
CA ASP A 296 -13.67 -5.76 -10.42
C ASP A 296 -14.06 -6.82 -9.36
N PHE A 297 -13.12 -7.65 -8.90
CA PHE A 297 -13.42 -8.73 -7.96
C PHE A 297 -14.01 -8.24 -6.64
N LEU A 298 -13.54 -7.12 -6.10
CA LEU A 298 -14.09 -6.54 -4.88
C LEU A 298 -15.61 -6.37 -5.00
N ASN A 299 -16.06 -5.77 -6.10
CA ASN A 299 -17.48 -5.49 -6.31
C ASN A 299 -18.28 -6.75 -6.65
N LYS A 300 -17.72 -7.64 -7.48
CA LYS A 300 -18.43 -8.83 -7.97
C LYS A 300 -18.57 -9.91 -6.91
N LYS A 301 -17.61 -10.04 -5.99
CA LYS A 301 -17.58 -11.15 -5.05
C LYS A 301 -17.36 -10.73 -3.60
N TYR A 302 -16.30 -9.99 -3.31
CA TYR A 302 -15.88 -9.76 -1.94
C TYR A 302 -16.90 -8.94 -1.13
N PHE A 303 -17.47 -7.88 -1.68
CA PHE A 303 -18.50 -7.09 -1.01
C PHE A 303 -19.78 -7.88 -0.75
N GLN A 304 -20.10 -8.87 -1.59
CA GLN A 304 -21.23 -9.75 -1.32
C GLN A 304 -20.97 -10.66 -0.12
N GLU A 305 -19.74 -11.18 0.01
CA GLU A 305 -19.36 -11.97 1.19
C GLU A 305 -19.35 -11.10 2.47
N MET A 306 -18.87 -9.87 2.39
CA MET A 306 -18.96 -8.90 3.50
C MET A 306 -20.43 -8.68 3.93
N MET A 307 -21.35 -8.49 2.97
CA MET A 307 -22.78 -8.33 3.27
C MET A 307 -23.40 -9.58 3.91
N LYS A 308 -23.02 -10.78 3.49
CA LYS A 308 -23.44 -12.02 4.12
C LYS A 308 -23.00 -12.14 5.58
N LYS A 309 -21.88 -11.51 5.94
CA LYS A 309 -21.36 -11.42 7.30
C LYS A 309 -21.94 -10.23 8.11
N GLY A 310 -22.91 -9.52 7.56
CA GLY A 310 -23.62 -8.43 8.25
C GLY A 310 -23.02 -7.04 8.07
N ILE A 311 -21.99 -6.87 7.23
CA ILE A 311 -21.46 -5.54 6.92
C ILE A 311 -22.38 -4.87 5.91
N SER A 312 -23.00 -3.74 6.28
CA SER A 312 -23.96 -3.05 5.42
C SER A 312 -23.29 -2.36 4.20
N LYS A 313 -24.09 -2.04 3.19
CA LYS A 313 -23.61 -1.29 2.01
C LYS A 313 -23.05 0.08 2.40
N GLU A 314 -23.65 0.74 3.39
CA GLU A 314 -23.22 2.03 3.91
C GLU A 314 -21.83 1.92 4.57
N LEU A 315 -21.58 0.84 5.32
CA LEU A 315 -20.26 0.56 5.89
C LEU A 315 -19.24 0.23 4.81
N ILE A 316 -19.61 -0.55 3.79
CA ILE A 316 -18.73 -0.81 2.64
C ILE A 316 -18.36 0.51 1.95
N GLN A 317 -19.34 1.39 1.70
CA GLN A 317 -19.10 2.71 1.12
C GLN A 317 -18.22 3.59 2.04
N LYS A 318 -18.42 3.54 3.36
CA LYS A 318 -17.57 4.24 4.31
C LYS A 318 -16.11 3.78 4.19
N ILE A 319 -15.87 2.48 4.19
CA ILE A 319 -14.56 1.85 4.11
C ILE A 319 -13.86 2.15 2.77
N THR A 320 -14.62 2.15 1.67
CA THR A 320 -14.06 2.30 0.32
C THR A 320 -14.02 3.73 -0.21
N CYS A 321 -14.74 4.67 0.42
CA CYS A 321 -14.79 6.07 -0.01
C CYS A 321 -14.40 7.04 1.12
N LYS A 322 -15.18 7.07 2.21
CA LYS A 322 -15.00 8.10 3.26
C LYS A 322 -13.66 7.98 3.98
N ASN A 323 -13.29 6.76 4.37
CA ASN A 323 -12.03 6.52 5.08
C ASN A 323 -10.81 6.91 4.22
N PRO A 324 -10.67 6.45 2.96
CA PRO A 324 -9.60 6.91 2.07
C PRO A 324 -9.60 8.42 1.85
N ILE A 325 -10.76 9.05 1.69
CA ILE A 325 -10.87 10.52 1.55
C ILE A 325 -10.30 11.21 2.78
N ASN A 326 -10.72 10.83 3.98
CA ASN A 326 -10.27 11.43 5.23
C ASN A 326 -8.76 11.27 5.44
N LEU A 327 -8.24 10.09 5.11
CA LEU A 327 -6.82 9.78 5.21
C LEU A 327 -5.99 10.62 4.23
N LEU A 328 -6.38 10.64 2.96
CA LEU A 328 -5.62 11.25 1.86
C LEU A 328 -5.81 12.78 1.76
N SER A 329 -6.84 13.33 2.41
CA SER A 329 -7.07 14.78 2.44
C SER A 329 -5.96 15.49 3.21
N ILE A 330 -5.37 16.52 2.60
CA ILE A 330 -4.39 17.39 3.23
C ILE A 330 -5.12 18.67 3.61
N THR A 331 -5.36 18.86 4.90
CA THR A 331 -5.74 20.17 5.44
C THR A 331 -4.48 21.05 5.47
N ARG A 332 -4.41 22.02 4.60
CA ARG A 332 -3.38 23.05 4.60
C ARG A 332 -3.67 24.09 5.67
#